data_1afacad019bc9c1d9502cadb02486165
#
_entry.id   1afacad019bc9c1d9502cadb02486165
#
_cell.length_a   1.000
_cell.length_b   1.000
_cell.length_c   1.000
_cell.angle_alpha   90.00
_cell.angle_beta   90.00
_cell.angle_gamma   90.00
#
_symmetry.space_group_name_H-M   'P 1'
#
loop_
_entity.id
_entity.type
_entity.pdbx_description
1 polymer ?
#
loop_
_entity_poly.entity_id
_entity_poly.type
_entity_poly.pdbx_seq_one_letter_code
_entity_poly.pdbx_strand_id
1 'polypeptide(L)'
;MRTIVVIPTYNEADNVEPIFQAIMALGLPDLSVLIVDDHSPDGTGEIVERLMRGHPNQIELLHRSGKEGLGKAYKAGFARALEMGAEVIVQMDADFSHSPKYIPQLLERLKEVDVVVGSRYVMGGKLDERWEFGRYLLSWWANAIYTRLILNMQTKDSTAGFKAWRRATLLGLDLERIHSNGYDFQVEMAYVAEKLGYRIQEIPIYFEDRRIGKSKMSIPIKIESALRVWDVLARHRGLTPKDRAQA
;
A
#
# COMPACT_ATOMS: atom_id res chain seq x y z
N MET A 1 0.11 -2.47 20.59
CA MET A 1 1.01 -2.39 19.40
C MET A 1 0.52 -1.25 18.54
N ARG A 2 1.25 -0.14 18.56
CA ARG A 2 0.83 1.09 17.88
C ARG A 2 0.77 0.89 16.37
N THR A 3 -0.43 0.90 15.82
CA THR A 3 -0.71 0.66 14.40
C THR A 3 -1.17 1.94 13.72
N ILE A 4 -0.52 2.31 12.62
CA ILE A 4 -0.92 3.48 11.82
C ILE A 4 -1.29 3.01 10.42
N VAL A 5 -2.50 3.35 9.99
CA VAL A 5 -2.97 3.13 8.63
C VAL A 5 -2.62 4.35 7.79
N VAL A 6 -1.76 4.18 6.80
CA VAL A 6 -1.30 5.24 5.90
C VAL A 6 -2.11 5.21 4.61
N ILE A 7 -2.80 6.29 4.31
CA ILE A 7 -3.72 6.44 3.19
C ILE A 7 -3.36 7.68 2.37
N PRO A 8 -2.73 7.53 1.19
CA PRO A 8 -2.55 8.63 0.25
C PRO A 8 -3.88 9.06 -0.36
N THR A 9 -4.09 10.39 -0.45
CA THR A 9 -5.30 10.98 -1.04
C THR A 9 -4.97 12.00 -2.10
N TYR A 10 -5.78 12.03 -3.16
CA TYR A 10 -5.88 13.10 -4.14
C TYR A 10 -7.27 13.09 -4.76
N ASN A 11 -8.10 14.08 -4.42
CA ASN A 11 -9.52 14.15 -4.78
C ASN A 11 -10.30 12.94 -4.25
N GLU A 12 -10.32 12.79 -2.92
CA GLU A 12 -11.00 11.71 -2.21
C GLU A 12 -11.98 12.23 -1.14
N ALA A 13 -12.54 13.46 -1.34
CA ALA A 13 -13.46 14.11 -0.40
C ALA A 13 -14.64 13.22 0.00
N ASP A 14 -15.20 12.47 -0.97
CA ASP A 14 -16.35 11.57 -0.72
C ASP A 14 -15.96 10.28 0.02
N ASN A 15 -14.68 9.91 0.02
CA ASN A 15 -14.19 8.64 0.57
C ASN A 15 -13.51 8.79 1.94
N VAL A 16 -12.86 9.93 2.22
CA VAL A 16 -11.96 10.07 3.36
C VAL A 16 -12.64 9.93 4.71
N GLU A 17 -13.82 10.51 4.91
CA GLU A 17 -14.58 10.37 6.16
C GLU A 17 -15.17 8.95 6.31
N PRO A 18 -15.85 8.37 5.29
CA PRO A 18 -16.34 6.99 5.37
C PRO A 18 -15.23 5.95 5.65
N ILE A 19 -14.07 6.06 5.02
CA ILE A 19 -12.98 5.10 5.24
C ILE A 19 -12.39 5.22 6.64
N PHE A 20 -12.22 6.45 7.16
CA PHE A 20 -11.82 6.69 8.54
C PHE A 20 -12.79 6.04 9.52
N GLN A 21 -14.08 6.27 9.37
CA GLN A 21 -15.12 5.68 10.23
C GLN A 21 -15.11 4.16 10.18
N ALA A 22 -14.95 3.58 8.99
CA ALA A 22 -14.89 2.13 8.82
C ALA A 22 -13.65 1.52 9.50
N ILE A 23 -12.51 2.22 9.50
CA ILE A 23 -11.29 1.78 10.19
C ILE A 23 -11.48 1.88 11.70
N MET A 24 -12.03 2.98 12.22
CA MET A 24 -12.27 3.15 13.66
C MET A 24 -13.30 2.18 14.21
N ALA A 25 -14.31 1.82 13.41
CA ALA A 25 -15.32 0.82 13.78
C ALA A 25 -14.75 -0.59 14.04
N LEU A 26 -13.50 -0.88 13.65
CA LEU A 26 -12.81 -2.13 14.00
C LEU A 26 -12.53 -2.26 15.49
N GLY A 27 -12.55 -1.17 16.27
CA GLY A 27 -12.33 -1.18 17.70
C GLY A 27 -10.96 -1.69 18.14
N LEU A 28 -9.95 -1.62 17.26
CA LEU A 28 -8.59 -2.10 17.57
C LEU A 28 -7.88 -1.11 18.49
N PRO A 29 -7.20 -1.58 19.54
CA PRO A 29 -6.43 -0.72 20.43
C PRO A 29 -5.23 -0.11 19.70
N ASP A 30 -4.87 1.13 20.06
CA ASP A 30 -3.71 1.87 19.53
C ASP A 30 -3.70 1.99 17.99
N LEU A 31 -4.89 2.01 17.36
CA LEU A 31 -5.07 2.21 15.93
C LEU A 31 -5.29 3.70 15.63
N SER A 32 -4.57 4.22 14.67
CA SER A 32 -4.79 5.57 14.12
C SER A 32 -4.62 5.59 12.61
N VAL A 33 -5.12 6.65 11.97
CA VAL A 33 -5.05 6.85 10.53
C VAL A 33 -4.19 8.06 10.22
N LEU A 34 -3.29 7.93 9.27
CA LEU A 34 -2.51 9.03 8.69
C LEU A 34 -2.95 9.24 7.24
N ILE A 35 -3.64 10.32 6.99
CA ILE A 35 -3.98 10.76 5.63
C ILE A 35 -2.80 11.55 5.08
N VAL A 36 -2.37 11.20 3.87
CA VAL A 36 -1.30 11.89 3.14
C VAL A 36 -1.91 12.57 1.93
N ASP A 37 -2.22 13.85 2.07
CA ASP A 37 -2.95 14.59 1.06
C ASP A 37 -2.02 15.34 0.10
N ASP A 38 -2.13 15.01 -1.19
CA ASP A 38 -1.35 15.59 -2.30
C ASP A 38 -1.93 16.94 -2.76
N HIS A 39 -2.33 17.80 -1.80
CA HIS A 39 -2.91 19.12 -2.05
C HIS A 39 -4.19 19.02 -2.90
N SER A 40 -5.15 18.25 -2.42
CA SER A 40 -6.44 18.01 -3.10
C SER A 40 -7.26 19.29 -3.22
N PRO A 41 -7.71 19.66 -4.44
CA PRO A 41 -8.54 20.85 -4.63
C PRO A 41 -10.03 20.66 -4.31
N ASP A 42 -10.46 19.44 -3.97
CA ASP A 42 -11.87 19.08 -3.74
C ASP A 42 -12.32 19.21 -2.28
N GLY A 43 -11.47 19.71 -1.38
CA GLY A 43 -11.77 19.84 0.04
C GLY A 43 -11.43 18.61 0.88
N THR A 44 -10.70 17.62 0.33
CA THR A 44 -10.27 16.43 1.09
C THR A 44 -9.51 16.82 2.36
N GLY A 45 -8.54 17.74 2.27
CA GLY A 45 -7.74 18.20 3.41
C GLY A 45 -8.57 18.83 4.51
N GLU A 46 -9.51 19.72 4.16
CA GLU A 46 -10.39 20.41 5.09
C GLU A 46 -11.34 19.43 5.83
N ILE A 47 -11.77 18.37 5.14
CA ILE A 47 -12.55 17.28 5.77
C ILE A 47 -11.70 16.60 6.84
N VAL A 48 -10.44 16.25 6.53
CA VAL A 48 -9.54 15.59 7.49
C VAL A 48 -9.24 16.49 8.68
N GLU A 49 -8.99 17.79 8.48
CA GLU A 49 -8.78 18.75 9.57
C GLU A 49 -10.00 18.83 10.50
N ARG A 50 -11.21 18.75 9.95
CA ARG A 50 -12.45 18.70 10.74
C ARG A 50 -12.51 17.41 11.57
N LEU A 51 -12.18 16.25 10.95
CA LEU A 51 -12.14 14.97 11.64
C LEU A 51 -11.09 14.96 12.77
N MET A 52 -9.93 15.57 12.58
CA MET A 52 -8.89 15.69 13.63
C MET A 52 -9.41 16.43 14.87
N ARG A 53 -10.20 17.48 14.69
CA ARG A 53 -10.81 18.20 15.82
C ARG A 53 -11.80 17.35 16.61
N GLY A 54 -12.54 16.46 15.92
CA GLY A 54 -13.50 15.55 16.55
C GLY A 54 -12.89 14.27 17.13
N HIS A 55 -11.72 13.86 16.62
CA HIS A 55 -11.10 12.57 16.93
C HIS A 55 -9.59 12.74 17.24
N PRO A 56 -9.24 13.44 18.33
CA PRO A 56 -7.84 13.69 18.67
C PRO A 56 -7.06 12.38 18.84
N ASN A 57 -5.85 12.32 18.29
CA ASN A 57 -4.94 11.15 18.30
C ASN A 57 -5.41 9.92 17.49
N GLN A 58 -6.58 9.97 16.83
CA GLN A 58 -7.08 8.87 16.00
C GLN A 58 -6.84 9.10 14.52
N ILE A 59 -6.74 10.34 14.10
CA ILE A 59 -6.45 10.71 12.71
C ILE A 59 -5.45 11.87 12.67
N GLU A 60 -4.53 11.83 11.70
CA GLU A 60 -3.57 12.88 11.42
C GLU A 60 -3.53 13.16 9.93
N LEU A 61 -3.17 14.38 9.56
CA LEU A 61 -3.04 14.86 8.19
C LEU A 61 -1.60 15.27 7.92
N LEU A 62 -1.02 14.70 6.87
CA LEU A 62 0.22 15.16 6.27
C LEU A 62 -0.11 15.86 4.94
N HIS A 63 -0.09 17.21 4.94
CA HIS A 63 -0.19 17.98 3.72
C HIS A 63 1.10 17.91 2.92
N ARG A 64 0.98 17.59 1.64
CA ARG A 64 2.09 17.70 0.68
C ARG A 64 1.86 18.90 -0.23
N SER A 65 2.94 19.42 -0.82
CA SER A 65 2.90 20.61 -1.68
C SER A 65 2.15 20.39 -3.01
N GLY A 66 1.90 19.13 -3.39
CA GLY A 66 1.18 18.79 -4.61
C GLY A 66 1.33 17.31 -5.00
N LYS A 67 0.67 16.94 -6.09
CA LYS A 67 0.67 15.58 -6.61
C LYS A 67 1.98 15.26 -7.32
N GLU A 68 2.84 14.51 -6.65
CA GLU A 68 4.14 14.09 -7.18
C GLU A 68 4.25 12.58 -7.45
N GLY A 69 3.16 11.86 -7.27
CA GLY A 69 3.04 10.41 -7.52
C GLY A 69 2.88 9.58 -6.25
N LEU A 70 2.32 8.38 -6.43
CA LEU A 70 1.90 7.48 -5.34
C LEU A 70 3.07 7.04 -4.46
N GLY A 71 4.22 6.71 -5.07
CA GLY A 71 5.40 6.26 -4.33
C GLY A 71 5.93 7.33 -3.39
N LYS A 72 6.02 8.58 -3.84
CA LYS A 72 6.45 9.70 -2.98
C LYS A 72 5.46 9.96 -1.84
N ALA A 73 4.14 9.83 -2.09
CA ALA A 73 3.13 9.97 -1.06
C ALA A 73 3.28 8.88 0.02
N TYR A 74 3.43 7.61 -0.37
CA TYR A 74 3.68 6.54 0.59
C TYR A 74 5.00 6.68 1.35
N LYS A 75 6.09 7.06 0.68
CA LYS A 75 7.38 7.31 1.36
C LYS A 75 7.25 8.38 2.44
N ALA A 76 6.62 9.50 2.13
CA ALA A 76 6.35 10.58 3.09
C ALA A 76 5.46 10.11 4.25
N GLY A 77 4.39 9.35 3.93
CA GLY A 77 3.50 8.78 4.94
C GLY A 77 4.19 7.76 5.84
N PHE A 78 5.04 6.89 5.29
CA PHE A 78 5.81 5.92 6.08
C PHE A 78 6.82 6.62 7.00
N ALA A 79 7.56 7.61 6.49
CA ALA A 79 8.47 8.40 7.31
C ALA A 79 7.73 9.05 8.47
N ARG A 80 6.60 9.73 8.20
CA ARG A 80 5.78 10.36 9.23
C ARG A 80 5.22 9.34 10.25
N ALA A 81 4.70 8.20 9.79
CA ALA A 81 4.21 7.15 10.69
C ALA A 81 5.33 6.59 11.59
N LEU A 82 6.54 6.45 11.06
CA LEU A 82 7.72 6.03 11.84
C LEU A 82 8.10 7.07 12.91
N GLU A 83 8.04 8.37 12.58
CA GLU A 83 8.25 9.48 13.55
C GLU A 83 7.17 9.48 14.63
N MET A 84 5.93 9.19 14.29
CA MET A 84 4.81 9.05 15.23
C MET A 84 4.95 7.83 16.14
N GLY A 85 5.98 7.01 15.96
CA GLY A 85 6.26 5.83 16.79
C GLY A 85 5.43 4.60 16.41
N ALA A 86 4.99 4.48 15.14
CA ALA A 86 4.33 3.27 14.66
C ALA A 86 5.22 2.03 14.87
N GLU A 87 4.66 0.96 15.43
CA GLU A 87 5.27 -0.38 15.47
C GLU A 87 4.86 -1.19 14.24
N VAL A 88 3.65 -0.91 13.74
CA VAL A 88 3.09 -1.47 12.51
C VAL A 88 2.51 -0.36 11.66
N ILE A 89 2.79 -0.44 10.36
CA ILE A 89 2.21 0.45 9.36
C ILE A 89 1.37 -0.39 8.40
N VAL A 90 0.09 -0.02 8.27
CA VAL A 90 -0.80 -0.60 7.28
C VAL A 90 -0.93 0.39 6.12
N GLN A 91 -0.61 -0.07 4.94
CA GLN A 91 -0.72 0.64 3.68
C GLN A 91 -2.04 0.29 3.02
N MET A 92 -2.86 1.27 2.63
CA MET A 92 -4.09 1.03 1.89
C MET A 92 -4.57 2.26 1.12
N ASP A 93 -5.44 2.05 0.14
CA ASP A 93 -6.07 3.12 -0.66
C ASP A 93 -7.37 3.62 0.01
N ALA A 94 -7.81 4.85 -0.33
CA ALA A 94 -8.98 5.49 0.24
C ALA A 94 -10.32 5.03 -0.35
N ASP A 95 -10.32 4.39 -1.52
CA ASP A 95 -11.48 4.17 -2.40
C ASP A 95 -12.30 2.90 -2.09
N PHE A 96 -12.09 2.30 -0.93
CA PHE A 96 -12.70 1.04 -0.48
C PHE A 96 -12.37 -0.21 -1.34
N SER A 97 -11.50 -0.12 -2.31
CA SER A 97 -11.01 -1.31 -3.02
C SER A 97 -10.28 -2.27 -2.08
N HIS A 98 -9.70 -1.72 -1.01
CA HIS A 98 -9.15 -2.44 0.13
C HIS A 98 -10.11 -2.32 1.32
N SER A 99 -10.86 -3.38 1.64
CA SER A 99 -11.79 -3.33 2.77
C SER A 99 -11.07 -3.34 4.12
N PRO A 100 -11.33 -2.36 5.02
CA PRO A 100 -10.73 -2.31 6.37
C PRO A 100 -10.94 -3.59 7.20
N LYS A 101 -11.99 -4.36 6.93
CA LYS A 101 -12.29 -5.63 7.65
C LYS A 101 -11.14 -6.64 7.66
N TYR A 102 -10.18 -6.53 6.74
CA TYR A 102 -9.01 -7.41 6.67
C TYR A 102 -7.85 -6.93 7.55
N ILE A 103 -7.88 -5.70 8.09
CA ILE A 103 -6.81 -5.17 8.95
C ILE A 103 -6.54 -6.10 10.14
N PRO A 104 -7.54 -6.58 10.90
CA PRO A 104 -7.28 -7.51 12.01
C PRO A 104 -6.53 -8.77 11.57
N GLN A 105 -6.88 -9.33 10.41
CA GLN A 105 -6.22 -10.52 9.86
C GLN A 105 -4.78 -10.23 9.41
N LEU A 106 -4.53 -9.05 8.81
CA LEU A 106 -3.17 -8.61 8.48
C LEU A 106 -2.30 -8.52 9.74
N LEU A 107 -2.82 -7.88 10.80
CA LEU A 107 -2.11 -7.69 12.06
C LEU A 107 -1.83 -9.02 12.77
N GLU A 108 -2.78 -9.95 12.73
CA GLU A 108 -2.59 -11.28 13.32
C GLU A 108 -1.47 -12.06 12.63
N ARG A 109 -1.48 -12.09 11.29
CA ARG A 109 -0.43 -12.76 10.51
C ARG A 109 0.93 -12.08 10.62
N LEU A 110 0.94 -10.76 10.81
CA LEU A 110 2.19 -10.02 10.98
C LEU A 110 2.95 -10.42 12.26
N LYS A 111 2.32 -11.08 13.23
CA LYS A 111 3.02 -11.62 14.39
C LYS A 111 4.06 -12.68 14.03
N GLU A 112 3.86 -13.39 12.93
CA GLU A 112 4.70 -14.52 12.50
C GLU A 112 5.71 -14.14 11.41
N VAL A 113 5.45 -13.05 10.65
CA VAL A 113 6.24 -12.63 9.49
C VAL A 113 6.57 -11.14 9.54
N ASP A 114 7.32 -10.65 8.56
CA ASP A 114 7.82 -9.28 8.52
C ASP A 114 6.92 -8.36 7.70
N VAL A 115 6.21 -8.94 6.72
CA VAL A 115 5.25 -8.25 5.83
C VAL A 115 4.06 -9.16 5.58
N VAL A 116 2.86 -8.59 5.57
CA VAL A 116 1.65 -9.30 5.13
C VAL A 116 1.01 -8.54 3.98
N VAL A 117 0.65 -9.25 2.92
CA VAL A 117 0.03 -8.69 1.70
C VAL A 117 -1.40 -9.19 1.59
N GLY A 118 -2.35 -8.28 1.43
CA GLY A 118 -3.72 -8.60 1.04
C GLY A 118 -3.76 -8.93 -0.46
N SER A 119 -3.89 -10.21 -0.80
CA SER A 119 -3.68 -10.73 -2.14
C SER A 119 -4.98 -11.14 -2.82
N ARG A 120 -5.10 -10.78 -4.09
CA ARG A 120 -6.19 -11.15 -5.00
C ARG A 120 -5.98 -12.53 -5.63
N TYR A 121 -4.73 -13.02 -5.63
CA TYR A 121 -4.29 -14.15 -6.47
C TYR A 121 -3.84 -15.38 -5.68
N VAL A 122 -3.99 -15.39 -4.37
CA VAL A 122 -3.85 -16.61 -3.54
C VAL A 122 -5.18 -17.33 -3.43
N MET A 123 -5.16 -18.58 -2.99
CA MET A 123 -6.37 -19.38 -2.81
C MET A 123 -7.36 -18.67 -1.86
N GLY A 124 -8.58 -18.42 -2.32
CA GLY A 124 -9.60 -17.66 -1.60
C GLY A 124 -9.61 -16.16 -1.90
N GLY A 125 -8.57 -15.62 -2.56
CA GLY A 125 -8.57 -14.24 -3.06
C GLY A 125 -9.51 -14.10 -4.25
N LYS A 126 -10.16 -12.93 -4.37
CA LYS A 126 -11.12 -12.64 -5.44
C LYS A 126 -11.02 -11.20 -5.89
N LEU A 127 -11.31 -10.98 -7.17
CA LEU A 127 -11.57 -9.69 -7.77
C LEU A 127 -13.08 -9.49 -7.93
N ASP A 128 -13.52 -8.26 -7.94
CA ASP A 128 -14.92 -7.89 -8.16
C ASP A 128 -15.44 -8.49 -9.48
N GLU A 129 -16.64 -9.06 -9.44
CA GLU A 129 -17.29 -9.70 -10.59
C GLU A 129 -17.60 -8.72 -11.73
N ARG A 130 -17.63 -7.40 -11.43
CA ARG A 130 -17.77 -6.33 -12.42
C ARG A 130 -16.57 -6.16 -13.35
N TRP A 131 -15.45 -6.83 -13.05
CA TRP A 131 -14.28 -6.78 -13.92
C TRP A 131 -14.52 -7.59 -15.19
N GLU A 132 -14.31 -6.94 -16.34
CA GLU A 132 -14.29 -7.63 -17.63
C GLU A 132 -13.22 -8.73 -17.64
N PHE A 133 -13.56 -9.87 -18.22
CA PHE A 133 -12.66 -11.05 -18.29
C PHE A 133 -11.27 -10.71 -18.85
N GLY A 134 -11.19 -9.87 -19.89
CA GLY A 134 -9.92 -9.42 -20.48
C GLY A 134 -9.07 -8.60 -19.50
N ARG A 135 -9.70 -7.72 -18.72
CA ARG A 135 -9.04 -6.94 -17.67
C ARG A 135 -8.50 -7.84 -16.54
N TYR A 136 -9.31 -8.84 -16.14
CA TYR A 136 -8.90 -9.85 -15.18
C TYR A 136 -7.67 -10.63 -15.66
N LEU A 137 -7.73 -11.19 -16.86
CA LEU A 137 -6.66 -12.02 -17.42
C LEU A 137 -5.35 -11.24 -17.57
N LEU A 138 -5.42 -9.99 -18.05
CA LEU A 138 -4.26 -9.12 -18.18
C LEU A 138 -3.64 -8.81 -16.81
N SER A 139 -4.46 -8.50 -15.82
CA SER A 139 -3.99 -8.20 -14.46
C SER A 139 -3.37 -9.43 -13.80
N TRP A 140 -4.01 -10.59 -13.93
CA TRP A 140 -3.47 -11.85 -13.44
C TRP A 140 -2.13 -12.20 -14.12
N TRP A 141 -2.07 -12.10 -15.44
CA TRP A 141 -0.84 -12.37 -16.18
C TRP A 141 0.30 -11.44 -15.78
N ALA A 142 0.02 -10.14 -15.68
CA ALA A 142 1.02 -9.14 -15.29
C ALA A 142 1.59 -9.40 -13.89
N ASN A 143 0.78 -9.83 -12.94
CA ASN A 143 1.18 -10.05 -11.55
C ASN A 143 1.70 -11.46 -11.30
N ALA A 144 0.87 -12.46 -11.62
CA ALA A 144 1.17 -13.84 -11.26
C ALA A 144 2.24 -14.49 -12.15
N ILE A 145 2.46 -13.96 -13.35
CA ILE A 145 3.41 -14.53 -14.33
C ILE A 145 4.54 -13.54 -14.62
N TYR A 146 4.24 -12.39 -15.22
CA TYR A 146 5.25 -11.49 -15.77
C TYR A 146 6.22 -10.97 -14.69
N THR A 147 5.72 -10.29 -13.66
CA THR A 147 6.59 -9.75 -12.58
C THR A 147 7.32 -10.85 -11.83
N ARG A 148 6.65 -11.96 -11.55
CA ARG A 148 7.26 -13.08 -10.84
C ARG A 148 8.39 -13.74 -11.62
N LEU A 149 8.22 -13.96 -12.92
CA LEU A 149 9.25 -14.57 -13.76
C LEU A 149 10.46 -13.65 -13.90
N ILE A 150 10.24 -12.36 -14.17
CA ILE A 150 11.35 -11.40 -14.37
C ILE A 150 12.12 -11.17 -13.07
N LEU A 151 11.41 -10.95 -11.97
CA LEU A 151 12.03 -10.63 -10.69
C LEU A 151 12.34 -11.87 -9.83
N ASN A 152 11.93 -13.07 -10.26
CA ASN A 152 12.04 -14.31 -9.49
C ASN A 152 11.46 -14.17 -8.07
N MET A 153 10.24 -13.61 -7.96
CA MET A 153 9.54 -13.35 -6.70
C MET A 153 8.68 -14.53 -6.24
N GLN A 154 8.56 -14.68 -4.92
CA GLN A 154 7.62 -15.60 -4.29
C GLN A 154 6.22 -15.01 -4.19
N THR A 155 6.11 -13.71 -3.90
CA THR A 155 4.84 -12.97 -3.79
C THR A 155 4.05 -13.03 -5.10
N LYS A 156 2.79 -13.49 -5.01
CA LYS A 156 1.90 -13.65 -6.17
C LYS A 156 1.23 -12.34 -6.57
N ASP A 157 0.94 -11.49 -5.59
CA ASP A 157 0.32 -10.18 -5.80
C ASP A 157 1.29 -9.04 -5.47
N SER A 158 2.32 -8.90 -6.30
CA SER A 158 3.35 -7.88 -6.11
C SER A 158 2.82 -6.45 -6.25
N THR A 159 1.74 -6.24 -7.01
CA THR A 159 1.12 -4.92 -7.20
C THR A 159 0.07 -4.57 -6.16
N ALA A 160 -0.22 -5.43 -5.18
CA ALA A 160 -1.17 -5.12 -4.13
C ALA A 160 -0.79 -3.83 -3.38
N GLY A 161 -1.73 -2.90 -3.26
CA GLY A 161 -1.60 -1.69 -2.46
C GLY A 161 -1.93 -1.90 -0.97
N PHE A 162 -2.44 -3.06 -0.59
CA PHE A 162 -2.85 -3.38 0.77
C PHE A 162 -1.82 -4.27 1.45
N LYS A 163 -1.00 -3.68 2.32
CA LYS A 163 0.09 -4.38 3.01
C LYS A 163 0.20 -3.92 4.46
N ALA A 164 0.62 -4.82 5.33
CA ALA A 164 1.05 -4.49 6.68
C ALA A 164 2.56 -4.74 6.82
N TRP A 165 3.25 -3.78 7.40
CA TRP A 165 4.70 -3.73 7.55
C TRP A 165 5.07 -3.62 9.03
N ARG A 166 6.04 -4.39 9.49
CA ARG A 166 6.70 -4.10 10.77
C ARG A 166 7.57 -2.86 10.64
N ARG A 167 7.67 -2.06 11.70
CA ARG A 167 8.60 -0.93 11.81
C ARG A 167 10.02 -1.30 11.37
N ALA A 168 10.56 -2.37 11.94
CA ALA A 168 11.92 -2.84 11.64
C ALA A 168 12.11 -3.17 10.15
N THR A 169 11.07 -3.69 9.48
CA THR A 169 11.13 -3.98 8.04
C THR A 169 11.25 -2.71 7.22
N LEU A 170 10.42 -1.69 7.47
CA LEU A 170 10.48 -0.43 6.73
C LEU A 170 11.80 0.32 6.95
N LEU A 171 12.33 0.31 8.17
CA LEU A 171 13.64 0.88 8.47
C LEU A 171 14.74 0.11 7.73
N GLY A 172 14.73 -1.21 7.78
CA GLY A 172 15.73 -2.03 7.12
C GLY A 172 15.65 -2.06 5.59
N LEU A 173 14.49 -1.71 5.00
CA LEU A 173 14.34 -1.52 3.56
C LEU A 173 15.14 -0.33 3.05
N ASP A 174 15.30 0.71 3.86
CA ASP A 174 15.81 2.02 3.44
C ASP A 174 14.94 2.63 2.33
N LEU A 175 13.96 3.43 2.71
CA LEU A 175 12.99 4.02 1.78
C LEU A 175 13.63 4.91 0.70
N GLU A 176 14.85 5.40 0.93
CA GLU A 176 15.59 6.17 -0.09
C GLU A 176 16.08 5.29 -1.24
N ARG A 177 16.24 4.00 -1.00
CA ARG A 177 16.55 2.99 -2.04
C ARG A 177 15.42 2.78 -3.03
N ILE A 178 14.17 3.10 -2.65
CA ILE A 178 12.98 2.91 -3.49
C ILE A 178 12.82 4.12 -4.42
N HIS A 179 12.94 3.89 -5.72
CA HIS A 179 12.93 4.93 -6.73
C HIS A 179 11.63 5.01 -7.53
N SER A 180 10.86 3.92 -7.58
CA SER A 180 9.58 3.88 -8.27
C SER A 180 8.57 4.84 -7.65
N ASN A 181 7.81 5.51 -8.49
CA ASN A 181 6.88 6.55 -8.05
C ASN A 181 5.43 6.34 -8.53
N GLY A 182 5.22 5.38 -9.43
CA GLY A 182 3.91 5.00 -9.93
C GLY A 182 3.39 3.70 -9.30
N TYR A 183 2.68 2.93 -10.08
CA TYR A 183 2.18 1.61 -9.66
C TYR A 183 3.29 0.58 -9.45
N ASP A 184 4.43 0.77 -10.10
CA ASP A 184 5.67 0.02 -9.94
C ASP A 184 6.27 0.15 -8.53
N PHE A 185 5.92 1.19 -7.77
CA PHE A 185 6.29 1.34 -6.36
C PHE A 185 5.93 0.10 -5.52
N GLN A 186 4.73 -0.45 -5.74
CA GLN A 186 4.28 -1.63 -4.99
C GLN A 186 5.13 -2.86 -5.28
N VAL A 187 5.53 -3.02 -6.54
CA VAL A 187 6.37 -4.12 -7.00
C VAL A 187 7.78 -3.96 -6.43
N GLU A 188 8.36 -2.75 -6.51
CA GLU A 188 9.71 -2.48 -6.01
C GLU A 188 9.81 -2.72 -4.50
N MET A 189 8.85 -2.23 -3.71
CA MET A 189 8.77 -2.46 -2.27
C MET A 189 8.75 -3.96 -1.92
N ALA A 190 7.90 -4.74 -2.58
CA ALA A 190 7.81 -6.19 -2.34
C ALA A 190 9.08 -6.92 -2.77
N TYR A 191 9.64 -6.57 -3.93
CA TYR A 191 10.87 -7.15 -4.45
C TYR A 191 12.07 -6.89 -3.55
N VAL A 192 12.28 -5.65 -3.14
CA VAL A 192 13.37 -5.28 -2.23
C VAL A 192 13.21 -5.99 -0.88
N ALA A 193 11.99 -6.09 -0.35
CA ALA A 193 11.74 -6.83 0.89
C ALA A 193 12.15 -8.32 0.75
N GLU A 194 11.75 -8.99 -0.34
CA GLU A 194 12.16 -10.38 -0.59
C GLU A 194 13.69 -10.52 -0.75
N LYS A 195 14.33 -9.64 -1.52
CA LYS A 195 15.79 -9.66 -1.75
C LYS A 195 16.57 -9.45 -0.46
N LEU A 196 16.08 -8.62 0.43
CA LEU A 196 16.64 -8.42 1.76
C LEU A 196 16.30 -9.56 2.74
N GLY A 197 15.60 -10.62 2.29
CA GLY A 197 15.32 -11.82 3.09
C GLY A 197 14.24 -11.60 4.16
N TYR A 198 13.34 -10.62 3.99
CA TYR A 198 12.15 -10.50 4.85
C TYR A 198 11.11 -11.54 4.47
N ARG A 199 10.45 -12.09 5.48
CA ARG A 199 9.38 -13.08 5.29
C ARG A 199 8.09 -12.36 4.94
N ILE A 200 7.57 -12.63 3.73
CA ILE A 200 6.30 -12.09 3.23
C ILE A 200 5.27 -13.20 3.22
N GLN A 201 4.09 -12.93 3.76
CA GLN A 201 2.93 -13.81 3.67
C GLN A 201 1.78 -13.10 2.99
N GLU A 202 1.03 -13.82 2.17
CA GLU A 202 -0.17 -13.31 1.52
C GLU A 202 -1.41 -13.88 2.20
N ILE A 203 -2.41 -13.02 2.44
CA ILE A 203 -3.75 -13.43 2.87
C ILE A 203 -4.75 -13.16 1.76
N PRO A 204 -5.76 -14.01 1.57
CA PRO A 204 -6.79 -13.77 0.56
C PRO A 204 -7.67 -12.59 0.93
N ILE A 205 -7.89 -11.70 -0.02
CA ILE A 205 -8.87 -10.60 0.10
C ILE A 205 -9.84 -10.63 -1.08
N TYR A 206 -11.03 -10.07 -0.87
CA TYR A 206 -11.91 -9.65 -1.94
C TYR A 206 -11.59 -8.19 -2.27
N PHE A 207 -11.12 -7.96 -3.48
CA PHE A 207 -10.82 -6.62 -4.00
C PHE A 207 -12.07 -6.11 -4.73
N GLU A 208 -12.74 -5.14 -4.13
CA GLU A 208 -13.93 -4.50 -4.69
C GLU A 208 -13.51 -3.44 -5.72
N ASP A 209 -14.26 -3.31 -6.83
CA ASP A 209 -14.03 -2.17 -7.72
C ASP A 209 -14.46 -0.88 -7.01
N ARG A 210 -13.79 0.22 -7.29
CA ARG A 210 -14.01 1.51 -6.64
C ARG A 210 -15.49 1.83 -6.54
N ARG A 211 -15.93 2.30 -5.37
CA ARG A 211 -17.31 2.72 -5.19
C ARG A 211 -17.59 4.06 -5.86
N ILE A 212 -16.62 4.97 -5.81
CA ILE A 212 -16.69 6.33 -6.38
C ILE A 212 -15.39 6.60 -7.14
N GLY A 213 -15.51 7.28 -8.31
CA GLY A 213 -14.37 7.68 -9.14
C GLY A 213 -14.09 6.77 -10.34
N LYS A 214 -13.14 7.20 -11.19
CA LYS A 214 -12.70 6.47 -12.40
C LYS A 214 -11.28 5.95 -12.21
N SER A 215 -10.99 4.77 -12.77
CA SER A 215 -9.64 4.22 -12.78
C SER A 215 -8.69 5.16 -13.52
N LYS A 216 -7.61 5.57 -12.86
CA LYS A 216 -6.54 6.41 -13.43
C LYS A 216 -5.55 5.60 -14.30
N MET A 217 -5.77 4.29 -14.46
CA MET A 217 -4.86 3.36 -15.13
C MET A 217 -5.16 3.26 -16.63
N SER A 218 -4.48 4.07 -17.45
CA SER A 218 -4.54 4.00 -18.90
C SER A 218 -3.60 2.93 -19.50
N ILE A 219 -3.80 2.56 -20.75
CA ILE A 219 -2.94 1.59 -21.46
C ILE A 219 -1.46 2.03 -21.48
N PRO A 220 -1.11 3.31 -21.79
CA PRO A 220 0.27 3.78 -21.73
C PRO A 220 0.91 3.57 -20.34
N ILE A 221 0.17 3.85 -19.25
CA ILE A 221 0.65 3.64 -17.88
C ILE A 221 0.94 2.16 -17.60
N LYS A 222 0.13 1.24 -18.15
CA LYS A 222 0.35 -0.20 -17.99
C LYS A 222 1.62 -0.65 -18.72
N ILE A 223 1.87 -0.16 -19.93
CA ILE A 223 3.08 -0.47 -20.70
C ILE A 223 4.32 0.10 -19.99
N GLU A 224 4.26 1.34 -19.54
CA GLU A 224 5.33 1.98 -18.79
C GLU A 224 5.66 1.17 -17.52
N SER A 225 4.64 0.80 -16.73
CA SER A 225 4.82 -0.01 -15.52
C SER A 225 5.45 -1.36 -15.82
N ALA A 226 5.09 -1.99 -16.95
CA ALA A 226 5.71 -3.26 -17.35
C ALA A 226 7.21 -3.10 -17.69
N LEU A 227 7.58 -2.04 -18.39
CA LEU A 227 9.01 -1.76 -18.69
C LEU A 227 9.81 -1.45 -17.43
N ARG A 228 9.23 -0.70 -16.49
CA ARG A 228 9.89 -0.36 -15.21
C ARG A 228 10.24 -1.57 -14.33
N VAL A 229 9.61 -2.73 -14.53
CA VAL A 229 10.00 -3.98 -13.86
C VAL A 229 11.46 -4.35 -14.15
N TRP A 230 11.94 -4.10 -15.36
CA TRP A 230 13.35 -4.34 -15.72
C TRP A 230 14.30 -3.36 -15.04
N ASP A 231 13.88 -2.11 -14.83
CA ASP A 231 14.67 -1.12 -14.08
C ASP A 231 14.77 -1.52 -12.61
N VAL A 232 13.68 -2.04 -12.03
CA VAL A 232 13.66 -2.59 -10.66
C VAL A 232 14.63 -3.76 -10.55
N LEU A 233 14.59 -4.71 -11.51
CA LEU A 233 15.54 -5.82 -11.55
C LEU A 233 16.99 -5.33 -11.63
N ALA A 234 17.27 -4.43 -12.56
CA ALA A 234 18.64 -3.93 -12.79
C ALA A 234 19.21 -3.26 -11.52
N ARG A 235 18.40 -2.47 -10.81
CA ARG A 235 18.79 -1.76 -9.59
C ARG A 235 19.03 -2.69 -8.40
N HIS A 236 18.21 -3.73 -8.24
CA HIS A 236 18.12 -4.46 -6.98
C HIS A 236 18.50 -5.95 -7.06
N ARG A 237 18.84 -6.49 -8.25
CA ARG A 237 19.20 -7.91 -8.42
C ARG A 237 20.34 -8.39 -7.52
N GLY A 238 21.25 -7.49 -7.16
CA GLY A 238 22.43 -7.78 -6.31
C GLY A 238 22.16 -7.72 -4.81
N LEU A 239 20.95 -7.27 -4.37
CA LEU A 239 20.64 -7.16 -2.95
C LEU A 239 20.61 -8.52 -2.26
N THR A 240 21.08 -8.52 -1.02
CA THR A 240 21.13 -9.67 -0.12
C THR A 240 20.65 -9.28 1.28
N PRO A 241 20.38 -10.20 2.20
CA PRO A 241 20.04 -9.87 3.58
C PRO A 241 21.09 -9.05 4.34
N LYS A 242 22.34 -9.01 3.86
CA LYS A 242 23.40 -8.18 4.46
C LYS A 242 23.25 -6.69 4.16
N ASP A 243 22.47 -6.36 3.15
CA ASP A 243 22.25 -4.98 2.69
C ASP A 243 21.07 -4.29 3.39
N ARG A 244 20.52 -4.89 4.46
CA ARG A 244 19.54 -4.24 5.33
C ARG A 244 20.14 -2.99 5.96
N ALA A 245 19.40 -1.87 5.93
CA ALA A 245 19.81 -0.71 6.69
C ALA A 245 19.82 -1.04 8.20
N GLN A 246 20.77 -0.49 8.93
CA GLN A 246 20.77 -0.59 10.40
C GLN A 246 19.67 0.31 10.94
N ALA A 247 18.77 -0.25 11.76
CA ALA A 247 17.66 0.46 12.38
C ALA A 247 18.11 1.30 13.58
#